data_3cbde2c14348c0a21be98518026c591c
#
_entry.id   3cbde2c14348c0a21be98518026c591c
#
_cell.length_a   1.000
_cell.length_b   1.000
_cell.length_c   1.000
_cell.angle_alpha   90.00
_cell.angle_beta   90.00
_cell.angle_gamma   90.00
#
_symmetry.space_group_name_H-M   'P 1'
#
loop_
_entity.id
_entity.type
_entity.pdbx_description
1 polymer ?
#
loop_
_entity_poly.entity_id
_entity_poly.type
_entity_poly.pdbx_seq_one_letter_code
_entity_poly.pdbx_strand_id
1 'polypeptide(L)'
;GAGLEDLCPEEEIKKDWEIVRGKVKEENANGYPMFMGYEWQGCGFDGDHNVFFLDNEQDMKHPMRYQELRDDYKDTEAIGIPHHVAYQLGSRGKNWATHDENFSPFAEIYSSHGCSENDTGGMDMERHLHMGPRTGETCYERGLEAGLHVGCIASGDNHNVPAACDHGTMCVLAEDASKAAIWAGMKARHVYGVSRSRMEIDFTADDKM
;
A
#
# COMPACT_ATOMS: atom_id res chain seq x y z
N GLY A 1 12.87 23.76 4.63
CA GLY A 1 12.07 23.00 3.73
C GLY A 1 10.86 23.82 3.33
N ALA A 2 10.55 23.85 2.03
CA ALA A 2 9.29 24.37 1.55
C ALA A 2 8.16 23.48 2.12
N GLY A 3 7.11 24.08 2.65
CA GLY A 3 5.92 23.35 3.07
C GLY A 3 5.23 22.72 1.86
N LEU A 4 4.48 21.65 2.08
CA LEU A 4 3.67 21.01 1.02
C LEU A 4 2.72 22.02 0.34
N GLU A 5 2.33 23.06 1.04
CA GLU A 5 1.50 24.18 0.57
C GLU A 5 2.13 24.97 -0.58
N ASP A 6 3.47 24.93 -0.72
CA ASP A 6 4.19 25.60 -1.80
C ASP A 6 4.25 24.77 -3.11
N LEU A 7 3.84 23.50 -3.09
CA LEU A 7 4.00 22.57 -4.21
C LEU A 7 2.73 22.39 -5.03
N CYS A 8 1.56 22.41 -4.41
CA CYS A 8 0.28 22.34 -5.10
C CYS A 8 -0.83 22.98 -4.24
N PRO A 9 -1.56 23.98 -4.77
CA PRO A 9 -2.68 24.58 -4.06
C PRO A 9 -3.76 23.55 -3.73
N GLU A 10 -4.36 23.64 -2.54
CA GLU A 10 -5.42 22.72 -2.08
C GLU A 10 -6.60 22.64 -3.08
N GLU A 11 -6.93 23.72 -3.72
CA GLU A 11 -7.97 23.79 -4.75
C GLU A 11 -7.64 22.93 -5.98
N GLU A 12 -6.38 22.87 -6.38
CA GLU A 12 -5.93 22.04 -7.50
C GLU A 12 -5.96 20.56 -7.11
N ILE A 13 -5.51 20.23 -5.91
CA ILE A 13 -5.59 18.86 -5.37
C ILE A 13 -7.03 18.37 -5.37
N LYS A 14 -7.97 19.17 -4.87
CA LYS A 14 -9.40 18.84 -4.87
C LYS A 14 -9.95 18.64 -6.27
N LYS A 15 -9.59 19.51 -7.20
CA LYS A 15 -10.00 19.39 -8.60
C LYS A 15 -9.48 18.13 -9.26
N ASP A 16 -8.21 17.80 -9.05
CA ASP A 16 -7.60 16.59 -9.58
C ASP A 16 -8.20 15.33 -8.96
N TRP A 17 -8.51 15.37 -7.66
CA TRP A 17 -9.21 14.28 -6.98
C TRP A 17 -10.59 14.01 -7.57
N GLU A 18 -11.35 15.05 -7.93
CA GLU A 18 -12.64 14.89 -8.61
C GLU A 18 -12.49 14.31 -10.02
N ILE A 19 -11.41 14.64 -10.75
CA ILE A 19 -11.11 14.03 -12.05
C ILE A 19 -10.85 12.53 -11.89
N VAL A 20 -10.01 12.14 -10.91
CA VAL A 20 -9.73 10.74 -10.60
C VAL A 20 -11.01 10.00 -10.20
N ARG A 21 -11.83 10.61 -9.32
CA ARG A 21 -13.15 10.08 -8.91
C ARG A 21 -14.05 9.80 -10.11
N GLY A 22 -14.14 10.76 -11.03
CA GLY A 22 -14.92 10.61 -12.25
C GLY A 22 -14.45 9.44 -13.11
N LYS A 23 -13.14 9.30 -13.29
CA LYS A 23 -12.56 8.20 -14.06
C LYS A 23 -12.76 6.83 -13.40
N VAL A 24 -12.56 6.72 -12.09
CA VAL A 24 -12.81 5.47 -11.36
C VAL A 24 -14.29 5.06 -11.45
N LYS A 25 -15.24 6.01 -11.34
CA LYS A 25 -16.67 5.73 -11.51
C LYS A 25 -16.99 5.26 -12.94
N GLU A 26 -16.41 5.88 -13.95
CA GLU A 26 -16.56 5.51 -15.36
C GLU A 26 -16.10 4.06 -15.59
N GLU A 27 -14.91 3.72 -15.13
CA GLU A 27 -14.34 2.38 -15.32
C GLU A 27 -15.07 1.30 -14.51
N ASN A 28 -15.52 1.62 -13.30
CA ASN A 28 -16.38 0.71 -12.55
C ASN A 28 -17.71 0.44 -13.26
N ALA A 29 -18.30 1.44 -13.92
CA ALA A 29 -19.50 1.27 -14.74
C ALA A 29 -19.25 0.42 -16.00
N ASN A 30 -18.01 0.44 -16.52
CA ASN A 30 -17.57 -0.40 -17.63
C ASN A 30 -17.23 -1.84 -17.21
N GLY A 31 -17.32 -2.17 -15.92
CA GLY A 31 -17.06 -3.50 -15.38
C GLY A 31 -15.62 -3.74 -14.93
N TYR A 32 -14.78 -2.70 -14.88
CA TYR A 32 -13.42 -2.80 -14.35
C TYR A 32 -13.40 -2.42 -12.85
N PRO A 33 -13.03 -3.34 -11.93
CA PRO A 33 -13.05 -3.06 -10.49
C PRO A 33 -11.86 -2.16 -10.11
N MET A 34 -12.09 -0.86 -10.13
CA MET A 34 -11.09 0.14 -9.73
C MET A 34 -11.39 0.71 -8.35
N PHE A 35 -10.35 0.92 -7.56
CA PHE A 35 -10.43 1.56 -6.25
C PHE A 35 -9.89 2.98 -6.31
N MET A 36 -10.58 3.92 -5.65
CA MET A 36 -10.02 5.22 -5.34
C MET A 36 -8.89 5.05 -4.33
N GLY A 37 -7.82 5.81 -4.50
CA GLY A 37 -6.72 5.78 -3.55
C GLY A 37 -5.72 6.90 -3.80
N TYR A 38 -4.87 7.12 -2.81
CA TYR A 38 -3.78 8.10 -2.86
C TYR A 38 -2.61 7.65 -1.98
N GLU A 39 -1.44 8.18 -2.24
CA GLU A 39 -0.28 7.99 -1.38
C GLU A 39 -0.26 9.03 -0.26
N TRP A 40 -0.21 8.56 0.98
CA TRP A 40 -0.02 9.37 2.17
C TRP A 40 1.40 9.21 2.70
N GLN A 41 2.08 10.32 2.96
CA GLN A 41 3.45 10.33 3.47
C GLN A 41 3.56 10.90 4.89
N GLY A 42 2.60 11.70 5.32
CA GLY A 42 2.60 12.34 6.64
C GLY A 42 3.87 13.14 6.89
N CYS A 43 4.45 12.95 8.06
CA CYS A 43 5.73 13.57 8.44
C CYS A 43 6.94 12.63 8.30
N GLY A 44 6.78 11.48 7.65
CA GLY A 44 7.82 10.47 7.44
C GLY A 44 8.13 9.55 8.63
N PHE A 45 7.53 9.80 9.80
CA PHE A 45 7.83 9.00 11.01
C PHE A 45 7.19 7.62 11.03
N ASP A 46 6.11 7.42 10.31
CA ASP A 46 5.31 6.18 10.35
C ASP A 46 5.45 5.34 9.07
N GLY A 47 6.22 5.83 8.11
CA GLY A 47 6.35 5.26 6.77
C GLY A 47 5.23 5.69 5.83
N ASP A 48 5.48 5.59 4.55
CA ASP A 48 4.51 5.97 3.52
C ASP A 48 3.45 4.88 3.34
N HIS A 49 2.21 5.28 3.06
CA HIS A 49 1.09 4.35 2.90
C HIS A 49 0.25 4.71 1.67
N ASN A 50 -0.10 3.71 0.89
CA ASN A 50 -1.13 3.83 -0.13
C ASN A 50 -2.50 3.60 0.51
N VAL A 51 -3.35 4.63 0.53
CA VAL A 51 -4.69 4.56 1.10
C VAL A 51 -5.69 4.29 0.00
N PHE A 52 -6.50 3.24 0.16
CA PHE A 52 -7.56 2.85 -0.78
C PHE A 52 -8.92 2.79 -0.10
N PHE A 53 -9.98 2.99 -0.89
CA PHE A 53 -11.37 3.01 -0.43
C PHE A 53 -12.23 2.03 -1.23
N LEU A 54 -13.15 1.35 -0.53
CA LEU A 54 -14.15 0.52 -1.19
C LEU A 54 -15.13 1.38 -1.99
N ASP A 55 -15.65 2.45 -1.40
CA ASP A 55 -16.52 3.40 -2.11
C ASP A 55 -15.69 4.46 -2.86
N ASN A 56 -16.35 5.27 -3.68
CA ASN A 56 -15.71 6.30 -4.48
C ASN A 56 -16.00 7.72 -3.97
N GLU A 57 -16.53 7.87 -2.77
CA GLU A 57 -17.00 9.17 -2.27
C GLU A 57 -16.07 9.80 -1.23
N GLN A 58 -15.00 9.09 -0.84
CA GLN A 58 -14.08 9.57 0.18
C GLN A 58 -13.18 10.68 -0.33
N ASP A 59 -12.85 11.61 0.55
CA ASP A 59 -11.90 12.67 0.30
C ASP A 59 -10.52 12.31 0.84
N MET A 60 -9.47 12.88 0.22
CA MET A 60 -8.11 12.76 0.73
C MET A 60 -7.97 13.51 2.05
N LYS A 61 -7.25 12.91 2.99
CA LYS A 61 -6.86 13.52 4.26
C LYS A 61 -5.37 13.41 4.46
N HIS A 62 -4.76 14.46 4.96
CA HIS A 62 -3.31 14.58 5.07
C HIS A 62 -2.85 14.87 6.51
N PRO A 63 -3.26 14.07 7.51
CA PRO A 63 -2.73 14.23 8.85
C PRO A 63 -1.23 13.93 8.89
N MET A 64 -0.55 14.39 9.94
CA MET A 64 0.90 14.23 10.06
C MET A 64 1.29 12.83 10.56
N ARG A 65 0.42 12.13 11.28
CA ARG A 65 0.72 10.85 11.92
C ARG A 65 -0.24 9.75 11.44
N TYR A 66 0.28 8.52 11.38
CA TYR A 66 -0.49 7.34 10.96
C TYR A 66 -1.72 7.07 11.84
N GLN A 67 -1.61 7.27 13.15
CA GLN A 67 -2.75 7.10 14.07
C GLN A 67 -3.89 8.08 13.75
N GLU A 68 -3.55 9.32 13.40
CA GLU A 68 -4.53 10.32 12.96
C GLU A 68 -5.18 9.91 11.65
N LEU A 69 -4.38 9.38 10.69
CA LEU A 69 -4.89 8.88 9.42
C LEU A 69 -5.90 7.72 9.61
N ARG A 70 -5.54 6.75 10.46
CA ARG A 70 -6.43 5.65 10.83
C ARG A 70 -7.72 6.17 11.49
N ASP A 71 -7.59 7.09 12.43
CA ASP A 71 -8.73 7.64 13.17
C ASP A 71 -9.66 8.49 12.28
N ASP A 72 -9.09 9.16 11.28
CA ASP A 72 -9.83 9.91 10.26
C ASP A 72 -10.71 9.01 9.37
N TYR A 73 -10.30 7.75 9.18
CA TYR A 73 -11.03 6.78 8.35
C TYR A 73 -11.63 5.61 9.14
N LYS A 74 -11.73 5.71 10.47
CA LYS A 74 -12.21 4.62 11.34
C LYS A 74 -13.63 4.12 11.02
N ASP A 75 -14.48 4.99 10.50
CA ASP A 75 -15.87 4.70 10.13
C ASP A 75 -16.03 4.52 8.59
N THR A 76 -14.92 4.33 7.88
CA THR A 76 -14.84 4.19 6.43
C THR A 76 -14.27 2.84 6.06
N GLU A 77 -14.77 2.22 5.00
CA GLU A 77 -14.13 1.06 4.39
C GLU A 77 -12.86 1.50 3.66
N ALA A 78 -11.77 1.61 4.42
CA ALA A 78 -10.46 2.02 3.97
C ALA A 78 -9.38 1.00 4.33
N ILE A 79 -8.33 0.94 3.52
CA ILE A 79 -7.12 0.16 3.75
C ILE A 79 -5.93 1.09 3.51
N GLY A 80 -5.02 1.17 4.47
CA GLY A 80 -3.73 1.85 4.34
C GLY A 80 -2.61 0.82 4.16
N ILE A 81 -1.97 0.78 3.01
CA ILE A 81 -0.93 -0.21 2.68
C ILE A 81 0.44 0.43 2.86
N PRO A 82 1.23 0.06 3.89
CA PRO A 82 2.60 0.50 3.97
C PRO A 82 3.40 -0.07 2.81
N HIS A 83 4.18 0.77 2.13
CA HIS A 83 4.99 0.37 0.99
C HIS A 83 6.45 0.80 1.17
N HIS A 84 7.37 0.22 0.37
CA HIS A 84 8.83 0.37 0.47
C HIS A 84 9.33 0.48 1.93
N VAL A 85 8.83 -0.40 2.79
CA VAL A 85 8.90 -0.29 4.26
C VAL A 85 10.31 -0.24 4.84
N ALA A 86 11.34 -0.73 4.12
CA ALA A 86 12.71 -0.89 4.60
C ALA A 86 13.59 0.37 4.44
N TYR A 87 13.04 1.55 4.31
CA TYR A 87 13.77 2.80 4.48
C TYR A 87 14.04 3.11 5.95
N GLN A 88 14.88 4.09 6.22
CA GLN A 88 15.23 4.48 7.59
C GLN A 88 14.00 4.95 8.36
N LEU A 89 13.87 4.50 9.60
CA LEU A 89 12.84 5.00 10.52
C LEU A 89 12.96 6.53 10.70
N GLY A 90 11.82 7.21 10.63
CA GLY A 90 11.77 8.68 10.64
C GLY A 90 12.06 9.34 9.29
N SER A 91 12.37 8.51 8.26
CA SER A 91 12.56 8.94 6.89
C SER A 91 11.96 7.91 5.94
N ARG A 92 10.63 7.86 5.85
CA ARG A 92 9.81 6.94 5.03
C ARG A 92 9.79 5.46 5.46
N GLY A 93 10.68 5.02 6.35
CA GLY A 93 10.67 3.64 6.86
C GLY A 93 9.48 3.37 7.78
N LYS A 94 8.91 2.16 7.68
CA LYS A 94 7.73 1.78 8.46
C LYS A 94 8.03 1.74 9.96
N ASN A 95 7.19 2.42 10.71
CA ASN A 95 7.14 2.30 12.17
C ASN A 95 6.17 1.17 12.55
N TRP A 96 6.71 -0.03 12.82
CA TRP A 96 5.88 -1.17 13.20
C TRP A 96 5.22 -1.02 14.58
N ALA A 97 5.75 -0.16 15.48
CA ALA A 97 5.14 0.08 16.78
C ALA A 97 3.80 0.83 16.72
N THR A 98 3.52 1.52 15.60
CA THR A 98 2.26 2.25 15.41
C THR A 98 1.28 1.51 14.49
N HIS A 99 1.68 0.33 13.97
CA HIS A 99 0.89 -0.43 13.00
C HIS A 99 -0.45 -0.89 13.58
N ASP A 100 -1.49 -0.82 12.77
CA ASP A 100 -2.84 -1.31 13.08
C ASP A 100 -3.27 -2.32 12.00
N GLU A 101 -3.42 -3.57 12.39
CA GLU A 101 -3.73 -4.69 11.49
C GLU A 101 -5.13 -4.59 10.83
N ASN A 102 -6.06 -3.81 11.41
CA ASN A 102 -7.40 -3.65 10.85
C ASN A 102 -7.40 -2.61 9.73
N PHE A 103 -6.61 -1.53 9.88
CA PHE A 103 -6.45 -0.51 8.85
C PHE A 103 -5.40 -0.91 7.80
N SER A 104 -4.34 -1.62 8.21
CA SER A 104 -3.24 -2.08 7.35
C SER A 104 -3.10 -3.61 7.41
N PRO A 105 -3.98 -4.38 6.76
CA PRO A 105 -3.99 -5.84 6.87
C PRO A 105 -2.79 -6.52 6.20
N PHE A 106 -2.09 -5.84 5.31
CA PHE A 106 -0.90 -6.32 4.61
C PHE A 106 0.04 -5.17 4.27
N ALA A 107 1.28 -5.51 3.89
CA ALA A 107 2.33 -4.56 3.53
C ALA A 107 3.00 -4.96 2.21
N GLU A 108 3.52 -3.99 1.48
CA GLU A 108 4.33 -4.23 0.30
C GLU A 108 5.75 -4.66 0.70
N ILE A 109 6.18 -5.80 0.18
CA ILE A 109 7.54 -6.31 0.38
C ILE A 109 8.43 -6.16 -0.84
N TYR A 110 7.87 -5.83 -2.03
CA TYR A 110 8.62 -5.68 -3.26
C TYR A 110 7.94 -4.73 -4.25
N SER A 111 8.73 -3.80 -4.80
CA SER A 111 8.29 -2.87 -5.85
C SER A 111 9.48 -2.38 -6.69
N SER A 112 9.33 -1.26 -7.39
CA SER A 112 10.44 -0.55 -8.05
C SER A 112 11.53 -0.11 -7.07
N HIS A 113 11.18 0.04 -5.79
CA HIS A 113 12.12 0.37 -4.71
C HIS A 113 12.98 -0.84 -4.25
N GLY A 114 12.70 -2.03 -4.73
CA GLY A 114 13.40 -3.25 -4.36
C GLY A 114 12.69 -4.07 -3.30
N CYS A 115 13.42 -4.99 -2.68
CA CYS A 115 12.90 -5.91 -1.69
C CYS A 115 12.99 -5.34 -0.28
N SER A 116 11.88 -5.36 0.43
CA SER A 116 11.75 -4.92 1.82
C SER A 116 11.48 -6.07 2.80
N GLU A 117 11.62 -7.33 2.36
CA GLU A 117 11.26 -8.50 3.16
C GLU A 117 12.13 -8.65 4.41
N ASN A 118 13.45 -8.69 4.22
CA ASN A 118 14.41 -8.90 5.30
C ASN A 118 15.79 -8.27 4.99
N ASP A 119 16.76 -8.47 5.89
CA ASP A 119 18.12 -7.95 5.78
C ASP A 119 19.14 -8.90 5.14
N THR A 120 18.83 -10.18 5.07
CA THR A 120 19.85 -11.22 4.89
C THR A 120 19.94 -11.80 3.50
N GLY A 121 19.07 -11.40 2.63
CA GLY A 121 19.02 -11.92 1.27
C GLY A 121 17.93 -11.25 0.49
N GLY A 122 17.65 -11.77 -0.63
CA GLY A 122 16.54 -11.29 -1.42
C GLY A 122 16.95 -10.58 -2.69
N MET A 123 15.96 -10.29 -3.47
CA MET A 123 16.10 -9.67 -4.78
C MET A 123 16.22 -8.17 -4.68
N ASP A 124 17.10 -7.59 -5.50
CA ASP A 124 17.12 -6.17 -5.81
C ASP A 124 17.14 -5.23 -4.58
N MET A 125 17.87 -5.64 -3.53
CA MET A 125 17.96 -4.92 -2.26
C MET A 125 18.56 -3.51 -2.41
N GLU A 126 19.45 -3.33 -3.40
CA GLU A 126 20.15 -2.07 -3.63
C GLU A 126 19.26 -0.94 -4.11
N ARG A 127 18.07 -1.22 -4.62
CA ARG A 127 17.17 -0.20 -5.17
C ARG A 127 16.71 0.82 -4.14
N HIS A 128 16.65 0.43 -2.87
CA HIS A 128 16.32 1.36 -1.80
C HIS A 128 17.30 2.54 -1.68
N LEU A 129 18.47 2.44 -2.28
CA LEU A 129 19.48 3.51 -2.21
C LEU A 129 19.05 4.82 -2.86
N HIS A 130 18.05 4.83 -3.74
CA HIS A 130 17.69 6.06 -4.45
C HIS A 130 16.94 7.09 -3.58
N MET A 131 16.35 6.67 -2.45
CA MET A 131 15.73 7.57 -1.46
C MET A 131 16.36 7.44 -0.07
N GLY A 132 17.54 6.95 0.02
CA GLY A 132 18.28 6.74 1.26
C GLY A 132 18.66 5.28 1.47
N PRO A 133 19.51 4.99 2.44
CA PRO A 133 19.96 3.65 2.68
C PRO A 133 18.79 2.78 3.19
N ARG A 134 18.75 1.56 2.70
CA ARG A 134 17.89 0.53 3.24
C ARG A 134 18.35 0.15 4.65
N THR A 135 17.40 -0.10 5.54
CA THR A 135 17.69 -0.58 6.90
C THR A 135 16.84 -1.79 7.25
N GLY A 136 17.42 -2.73 8.02
CA GLY A 136 16.72 -3.88 8.52
C GLY A 136 15.75 -3.61 9.67
N GLU A 137 15.90 -2.46 10.32
CA GLU A 137 15.07 -2.09 11.47
C GLU A 137 13.59 -1.91 11.10
N THR A 138 13.31 -1.65 9.85
CA THR A 138 11.98 -1.34 9.33
C THR A 138 11.46 -2.35 8.32
N CYS A 139 12.26 -3.39 7.97
CA CYS A 139 11.84 -4.41 7.02
C CYS A 139 10.62 -5.20 7.53
N TYR A 140 9.94 -5.88 6.62
CA TYR A 140 8.71 -6.63 6.90
C TYR A 140 8.88 -7.68 8.01
N GLU A 141 10.01 -8.39 8.02
CA GLU A 141 10.34 -9.39 9.05
C GLU A 141 10.24 -8.81 10.47
N ARG A 142 10.56 -7.52 10.67
CA ARG A 142 10.45 -6.87 11.98
C ARG A 142 9.00 -6.73 12.45
N GLY A 143 8.06 -6.54 11.52
CA GLY A 143 6.64 -6.58 11.83
C GLY A 143 6.21 -7.96 12.35
N LEU A 144 6.65 -9.03 11.68
CA LEU A 144 6.37 -10.40 12.10
C LEU A 144 7.02 -10.73 13.46
N GLU A 145 8.26 -10.33 13.67
CA GLU A 145 8.96 -10.52 14.97
C GLU A 145 8.29 -9.76 16.11
N ALA A 146 7.63 -8.64 15.82
CA ALA A 146 6.81 -7.92 16.80
C ALA A 146 5.48 -8.62 17.11
N GLY A 147 5.19 -9.76 16.45
CA GLY A 147 3.97 -10.54 16.67
C GLY A 147 2.77 -10.06 15.86
N LEU A 148 2.98 -9.19 14.87
CA LEU A 148 1.90 -8.69 14.01
C LEU A 148 1.50 -9.74 12.97
N HIS A 149 0.21 -9.83 12.68
CA HIS A 149 -0.36 -10.69 11.63
C HIS A 149 -0.61 -9.85 10.37
N VAL A 150 0.43 -9.64 9.60
CA VAL A 150 0.42 -8.79 8.39
C VAL A 150 0.65 -9.66 7.17
N GLY A 151 -0.26 -9.61 6.21
CA GLY A 151 -0.05 -10.22 4.89
C GLY A 151 1.03 -9.49 4.10
N CYS A 152 1.50 -10.10 3.01
CA CYS A 152 2.50 -9.48 2.15
C CYS A 152 2.03 -9.40 0.70
N ILE A 153 2.37 -8.29 0.04
CA ILE A 153 2.08 -8.06 -1.36
C ILE A 153 3.33 -7.54 -2.10
N ALA A 154 3.24 -7.53 -3.41
CA ALA A 154 4.15 -6.79 -4.27
C ALA A 154 3.36 -5.80 -5.13
N SER A 155 3.98 -4.70 -5.53
CA SER A 155 3.38 -3.70 -6.41
C SER A 155 4.39 -3.06 -7.35
N GLY A 156 3.94 -2.12 -8.19
CA GLY A 156 4.83 -1.43 -9.12
C GLY A 156 5.55 -0.26 -8.48
N ASP A 157 4.84 0.53 -7.71
CA ASP A 157 5.27 1.86 -7.24
C ASP A 157 5.86 2.68 -8.40
N ASN A 158 5.11 2.72 -9.50
CA ASN A 158 5.58 3.22 -10.78
C ASN A 158 5.12 4.65 -11.02
N HIS A 159 6.07 5.54 -11.29
CA HIS A 159 5.82 6.96 -11.53
C HIS A 159 5.82 7.36 -13.01
N ASN A 160 6.25 6.47 -13.90
CA ASN A 160 6.52 6.83 -15.30
C ASN A 160 5.52 6.27 -16.30
N VAL A 161 4.94 5.10 -16.03
CA VAL A 161 4.02 4.41 -16.93
C VAL A 161 2.85 3.84 -16.14
N PRO A 162 1.62 4.09 -16.56
CA PRO A 162 0.46 3.49 -15.91
C PRO A 162 0.54 1.96 -15.97
N ALA A 163 0.20 1.31 -14.86
CA ALA A 163 -0.01 -0.13 -14.78
C ALA A 163 1.14 -1.01 -15.33
N ALA A 164 2.37 -0.55 -15.25
CA ALA A 164 3.50 -1.39 -15.63
C ALA A 164 3.67 -2.54 -14.65
N CYS A 165 3.59 -3.76 -15.15
CA CYS A 165 3.79 -4.99 -14.39
C CYS A 165 5.29 -5.35 -14.28
N ASP A 166 6.18 -4.36 -14.35
CA ASP A 166 7.61 -4.62 -14.51
C ASP A 166 8.29 -5.06 -13.21
N HIS A 167 7.71 -4.75 -12.07
CA HIS A 167 8.29 -5.03 -10.76
C HIS A 167 7.46 -6.03 -9.98
N GLY A 168 6.38 -5.60 -9.38
CA GLY A 168 5.53 -6.44 -8.56
C GLY A 168 4.04 -6.29 -8.88
N THR A 169 3.29 -7.30 -8.50
CA THR A 169 1.83 -7.31 -8.63
C THR A 169 1.23 -7.99 -7.41
N MET A 170 0.20 -7.40 -6.85
CA MET A 170 -0.63 -8.04 -5.83
C MET A 170 -1.58 -9.03 -6.50
N CYS A 171 -1.68 -10.23 -5.93
CA CYS A 171 -2.73 -11.19 -6.22
C CYS A 171 -3.69 -11.25 -5.05
N VAL A 172 -4.98 -11.34 -5.34
CA VAL A 172 -6.05 -11.45 -4.36
C VAL A 172 -6.87 -12.68 -4.66
N LEU A 173 -7.09 -13.53 -3.66
CA LEU A 173 -8.01 -14.66 -3.76
C LEU A 173 -9.40 -14.17 -3.35
N ALA A 174 -10.31 -14.15 -4.30
CA ALA A 174 -11.66 -13.62 -4.16
C ALA A 174 -12.68 -14.58 -4.79
N GLU A 175 -13.93 -14.53 -4.34
CA GLU A 175 -14.99 -15.38 -4.88
C GLU A 175 -15.29 -15.11 -6.35
N ASP A 176 -15.15 -13.84 -6.77
CA ASP A 176 -15.31 -13.39 -8.14
C ASP A 176 -14.49 -12.10 -8.38
N ALA A 177 -14.55 -11.58 -9.59
CA ALA A 177 -13.83 -10.35 -9.97
C ALA A 177 -14.60 -9.05 -9.65
N SER A 178 -15.62 -9.10 -8.81
CA SER A 178 -16.32 -7.89 -8.39
C SER A 178 -15.46 -7.07 -7.42
N LYS A 179 -15.66 -5.77 -7.42
CA LYS A 179 -14.99 -4.85 -6.50
C LYS A 179 -15.19 -5.25 -5.04
N ALA A 180 -16.40 -5.68 -4.67
CA ALA A 180 -16.73 -6.10 -3.31
C ALA A 180 -16.03 -7.40 -2.91
N ALA A 181 -15.99 -8.42 -3.79
CA ALA A 181 -15.31 -9.69 -3.52
C ALA A 181 -13.79 -9.49 -3.41
N ILE A 182 -13.19 -8.69 -4.29
CA ILE A 182 -11.76 -8.32 -4.21
C ILE A 182 -11.48 -7.62 -2.87
N TRP A 183 -12.30 -6.65 -2.47
CA TRP A 183 -12.14 -5.95 -1.19
C TRP A 183 -12.22 -6.89 0.00
N ALA A 184 -13.18 -7.81 0.00
CA ALA A 184 -13.32 -8.82 1.04
C ALA A 184 -12.07 -9.71 1.14
N GLY A 185 -11.53 -10.16 0.01
CA GLY A 185 -10.26 -10.90 -0.04
C GLY A 185 -9.09 -10.10 0.52
N MET A 186 -8.99 -8.82 0.18
CA MET A 186 -7.97 -7.91 0.73
C MET A 186 -8.11 -7.78 2.26
N LYS A 187 -9.29 -7.52 2.77
CA LYS A 187 -9.55 -7.40 4.22
C LYS A 187 -9.29 -8.70 4.97
N ALA A 188 -9.54 -9.84 4.35
CA ALA A 188 -9.25 -11.16 4.90
C ALA A 188 -7.77 -11.58 4.81
N ARG A 189 -6.90 -10.75 4.21
CA ARG A 189 -5.49 -11.05 3.93
C ARG A 189 -5.29 -12.25 2.99
N HIS A 190 -6.27 -12.58 2.16
CA HIS A 190 -6.17 -13.56 1.11
C HIS A 190 -5.39 -12.96 -0.08
N VAL A 191 -4.16 -12.59 0.20
CA VAL A 191 -3.30 -11.85 -0.74
C VAL A 191 -1.90 -12.44 -0.77
N TYR A 192 -1.23 -12.30 -1.90
CA TYR A 192 0.20 -12.57 -2.03
C TYR A 192 0.82 -11.67 -3.11
N GLY A 193 2.14 -11.54 -3.08
CA GLY A 193 2.89 -10.79 -4.07
C GLY A 193 3.56 -11.69 -5.09
N VAL A 194 3.57 -11.27 -6.36
CA VAL A 194 4.40 -11.87 -7.41
C VAL A 194 5.32 -10.82 -8.02
N SER A 195 6.53 -11.21 -8.38
CA SER A 195 7.50 -10.35 -9.06
C SER A 195 7.78 -10.88 -10.46
N ARG A 196 7.70 -10.00 -11.48
CA ARG A 196 8.08 -10.27 -12.88
C ARG A 196 7.30 -11.36 -13.62
N SER A 197 6.70 -12.30 -12.95
CA SER A 197 5.88 -13.35 -13.56
C SER A 197 4.59 -13.54 -12.80
N ARG A 198 3.51 -13.80 -13.54
CA ARG A 198 2.20 -14.09 -12.96
C ARG A 198 2.17 -15.56 -12.57
N MET A 199 2.39 -15.86 -11.30
CA MET A 199 2.28 -17.20 -10.74
C MET A 199 0.97 -17.31 -9.94
N GLU A 200 0.28 -18.41 -10.11
CA GLU A 200 -0.81 -18.78 -9.22
C GLU A 200 -0.24 -19.63 -8.08
N ILE A 201 -0.53 -19.23 -6.86
CA ILE A 201 -0.10 -19.92 -5.65
C ILE A 201 -1.34 -20.35 -4.89
N ASP A 202 -1.43 -21.64 -4.61
CA ASP A 202 -2.40 -22.22 -3.69
C ASP A 202 -1.62 -22.77 -2.49
N PHE A 203 -1.87 -22.18 -1.34
CA PHE A 203 -1.25 -22.58 -0.08
C PHE A 203 -2.34 -22.84 0.96
N THR A 204 -2.40 -24.06 1.45
CA THR A 204 -3.34 -24.46 2.50
C THR A 204 -2.60 -25.11 3.65
N ALA A 205 -3.05 -24.85 4.88
CA ALA A 205 -2.63 -25.55 6.08
C ALA A 205 -3.86 -26.18 6.74
N ASP A 206 -3.84 -27.50 6.96
CA ASP A 206 -4.97 -28.26 7.49
C ASP A 206 -6.29 -28.02 6.72
N ASP A 207 -6.21 -28.05 5.37
CA ASP A 207 -7.32 -27.78 4.44
C ASP A 207 -7.97 -26.40 4.61
N LYS A 208 -7.25 -25.44 5.21
CA LYS A 208 -7.64 -24.04 5.35
C LYS A 208 -6.59 -23.13 4.70
N MET A 209 -7.09 -22.08 4.09
CA MET A 209 -6.27 -20.97 3.64
C MET A 209 -6.10 -19.95 4.75
#